data_96b4ad7ff24dc4fab199ade118412604
#
_entry.id   96b4ad7ff24dc4fab199ade118412604
#
_cell.length_a   1.000
_cell.length_b   1.000
_cell.length_c   1.000
_cell.angle_alpha   90.00
_cell.angle_beta   90.00
_cell.angle_gamma   90.00
#
_symmetry.space_group_name_H-M   'P 1'
#
loop_
_entity.id
_entity.type
_entity.pdbx_description
1 polymer ?
#
loop_
_entity_poly.entity_id
_entity_poly.type
_entity_poly.pdbx_seq_one_letter_code
_entity_poly.pdbx_strand_id
1 'polypeptide(L)'
;MLRLVLQLVVLFAAAVLAMAPTTARAGDATFVFPGQAASAGIDASTTTAAAEAALLADAADGRLDQLPLLEAACTAGGIADPRVLETYRRRFEHWVAELQVSGQVVGSERDKARAILEYLHNRVLTAGFVETSTTLDKPFEAGTFNCISSVVLFRCLTERFGLAAYGVETPGHAYAMVQTAAGPIVVQTTCRDWFAAAGDADVERSLLRQTIGQAAADTSARAATARRLSDVGLLAVVYYNRGVDLLEAGRHDAAIAANQAALKLDAANTTARANLLAAVNNWSLELSRDGQYPQALRLLETGLQYAPDYELFHENLVALHQQRIAGAATVDEARPEVQSLRSCYARWSRALATRGDQASAATIEHRAANDPFLQGR
;
A
#
# COMPACT_ATOMS: atom_id res chain seq x y z
N MET A 1 10.37 -20.17 -5.16
CA MET A 1 11.08 -19.91 -3.90
C MET A 1 11.23 -18.42 -3.58
N LEU A 2 11.59 -17.57 -4.53
CA LEU A 2 11.73 -16.11 -4.28
C LEU A 2 10.40 -15.41 -3.90
N ARG A 3 9.28 -15.80 -4.53
CA ARG A 3 7.93 -15.26 -4.21
C ARG A 3 7.46 -15.57 -2.79
N LEU A 4 7.82 -16.74 -2.26
CA LEU A 4 7.44 -17.12 -0.88
C LEU A 4 8.21 -16.31 0.17
N VAL A 5 9.44 -15.91 -0.12
CA VAL A 5 10.28 -15.09 0.78
C VAL A 5 9.81 -13.64 0.77
N LEU A 6 9.37 -13.09 -0.38
CA LEU A 6 8.83 -11.73 -0.47
C LEU A 6 7.45 -11.62 0.21
N GLN A 7 6.57 -12.62 0.02
CA GLN A 7 5.29 -12.69 0.74
C GLN A 7 5.48 -12.87 2.25
N LEU A 8 6.50 -13.60 2.69
CA LEU A 8 6.85 -13.72 4.11
C LEU A 8 7.35 -12.39 4.68
N VAL A 9 8.09 -11.58 3.94
CA VAL A 9 8.55 -10.26 4.41
C VAL A 9 7.39 -9.27 4.51
N VAL A 10 6.46 -9.28 3.57
CA VAL A 10 5.24 -8.44 3.63
C VAL A 10 4.27 -8.93 4.73
N LEU A 11 4.11 -10.25 4.90
CA LEU A 11 3.29 -10.84 5.97
C LEU A 11 3.97 -10.76 7.35
N PHE A 12 5.31 -10.80 7.43
CA PHE A 12 6.04 -10.63 8.69
C PHE A 12 6.03 -9.17 9.15
N ALA A 13 6.10 -8.19 8.25
CA ALA A 13 5.90 -6.78 8.58
C ALA A 13 4.49 -6.52 9.16
N ALA A 14 3.45 -7.17 8.64
CA ALA A 14 2.10 -7.10 9.17
C ALA A 14 1.94 -7.77 10.55
N ALA A 15 2.70 -8.83 10.85
CA ALA A 15 2.64 -9.55 12.13
C ALA A 15 3.45 -8.85 13.24
N VAL A 16 4.54 -8.15 12.91
CA VAL A 16 5.36 -7.39 13.88
C VAL A 16 4.71 -6.05 14.24
N LEU A 17 3.89 -5.47 13.36
CA LEU A 17 3.17 -4.21 13.61
C LEU A 17 1.96 -4.34 14.56
N ALA A 18 1.59 -5.55 14.98
CA ALA A 18 0.53 -5.75 16.00
C ALA A 18 0.96 -5.31 17.42
N MET A 19 2.19 -4.86 17.62
CA MET A 19 2.73 -4.44 18.92
C MET A 19 3.17 -2.96 18.89
N ALA A 20 2.29 -2.09 19.33
CA ALA A 20 2.38 -0.68 19.73
C ALA A 20 1.97 0.37 18.68
N PRO A 21 1.10 1.32 19.07
CA PRO A 21 0.79 2.49 18.26
C PRO A 21 2.01 3.42 18.23
N THR A 22 2.76 3.42 17.14
CA THR A 22 3.71 4.51 16.89
C THR A 22 2.89 5.79 16.71
N THR A 23 3.08 6.76 17.60
CA THR A 23 2.44 8.08 17.50
C THR A 23 2.86 8.74 16.19
N ALA A 24 1.94 8.78 15.23
CA ALA A 24 2.12 9.50 13.97
C ALA A 24 2.39 10.98 14.30
N ARG A 25 3.54 11.52 13.91
CA ARG A 25 3.79 12.95 13.92
C ARG A 25 3.11 13.57 12.70
N ALA A 26 2.27 14.56 12.92
CA ALA A 26 1.79 15.44 11.86
C ALA A 26 3.01 16.12 11.20
N GLY A 27 3.40 15.71 9.99
CA GLY A 27 4.59 16.17 9.27
C GLY A 27 5.23 15.12 8.36
N ASP A 28 4.82 13.87 8.47
CA ASP A 28 5.41 12.72 7.77
C ASP A 28 5.29 12.77 6.21
N ALA A 29 4.39 13.59 5.69
CA ALA A 29 4.09 13.65 4.26
C ALA A 29 5.15 14.38 3.40
N THR A 30 6.11 15.07 4.02
CA THR A 30 7.14 15.86 3.30
C THR A 30 8.54 15.26 3.40
N PHE A 31 8.68 14.08 3.99
CA PHE A 31 9.97 13.45 4.18
C PHE A 31 10.54 12.96 2.85
N VAL A 32 11.76 13.40 2.49
CA VAL A 32 12.41 13.05 1.22
C VAL A 32 13.52 12.03 1.47
N PHE A 33 13.41 10.85 0.85
CA PHE A 33 14.46 9.85 0.90
C PHE A 33 15.56 10.10 -0.16
N PRO A 34 16.85 9.81 0.15
CA PRO A 34 17.93 9.94 -0.80
C PRO A 34 17.67 9.07 -2.04
N GLY A 35 17.91 9.63 -3.23
CA GLY A 35 17.70 8.94 -4.50
C GLY A 35 16.38 9.27 -5.20
N GLN A 36 15.34 9.72 -4.49
CA GLN A 36 14.08 10.14 -5.11
C GLN A 36 14.22 11.30 -6.10
N ALA A 37 15.18 12.20 -5.88
CA ALA A 37 15.43 13.34 -6.79
C ALA A 37 16.13 12.94 -8.10
N ALA A 38 16.85 11.81 -8.13
CA ALA A 38 17.55 11.33 -9.32
C ALA A 38 16.63 10.54 -10.26
N SER A 39 15.59 9.89 -9.73
CA SER A 39 14.64 9.08 -10.50
C SER A 39 13.48 9.88 -11.08
N ALA A 40 13.20 11.07 -10.56
CA ALA A 40 12.25 12.00 -11.18
C ALA A 40 12.64 12.39 -12.63
N GLY A 41 13.81 11.97 -13.10
CA GLY A 41 14.34 12.26 -14.44
C GLY A 41 14.28 11.12 -15.46
N ILE A 42 13.87 9.89 -15.10
CA ILE A 42 14.08 8.76 -16.03
C ILE A 42 12.80 8.13 -16.61
N ASP A 43 11.60 8.25 -15.97
CA ASP A 43 10.39 7.64 -16.58
C ASP A 43 9.04 8.25 -16.15
N ALA A 44 8.97 9.18 -15.21
CA ALA A 44 7.76 9.95 -15.06
C ALA A 44 7.76 11.04 -16.14
N SER A 45 6.95 10.90 -17.18
CA SER A 45 6.72 12.03 -18.07
C SER A 45 6.32 13.22 -17.18
N THR A 46 6.76 14.41 -17.52
CA THR A 46 6.36 15.65 -16.80
C THR A 46 4.86 15.74 -16.61
N THR A 47 4.10 15.11 -17.49
CA THR A 47 2.65 14.95 -17.46
C THR A 47 2.18 14.09 -16.28
N THR A 48 2.82 12.97 -15.98
CA THR A 48 2.42 12.09 -14.86
C THR A 48 2.67 12.76 -13.52
N ALA A 49 3.83 13.40 -13.34
CA ALA A 49 4.13 14.12 -12.10
C ALA A 49 3.17 15.31 -11.87
N ALA A 50 2.81 16.03 -12.94
CA ALA A 50 1.84 17.13 -12.85
C ALA A 50 0.43 16.64 -12.51
N ALA A 51 -0.01 15.52 -13.12
CA ALA A 51 -1.32 14.93 -12.83
C ALA A 51 -1.41 14.41 -11.39
N GLU A 52 -0.37 13.75 -10.89
CA GLU A 52 -0.32 13.30 -9.49
C GLU A 52 -0.29 14.49 -8.51
N ALA A 53 0.45 15.56 -8.82
CA ALA A 53 0.45 16.77 -8.01
C ALA A 53 -0.94 17.43 -7.95
N ALA A 54 -1.64 17.51 -9.09
CA ALA A 54 -3.00 18.02 -9.16
C ALA A 54 -3.98 17.15 -8.35
N LEU A 55 -3.88 15.83 -8.46
CA LEU A 55 -4.68 14.90 -7.67
C LEU A 55 -4.47 15.08 -6.17
N LEU A 56 -3.20 15.12 -5.73
CA LEU A 56 -2.87 15.29 -4.31
C LEU A 56 -3.32 16.67 -3.77
N ALA A 57 -3.32 17.69 -4.61
CA ALA A 57 -3.81 19.01 -4.25
C ALA A 57 -5.34 19.03 -4.13
N ASP A 58 -6.07 18.39 -5.07
CA ASP A 58 -7.52 18.27 -5.03
C ASP A 58 -8.00 17.47 -3.80
N ALA A 59 -7.28 16.41 -3.47
CA ALA A 59 -7.63 15.52 -2.36
C ALA A 59 -7.16 16.00 -0.97
N ALA A 60 -6.49 17.17 -0.87
CA ALA A 60 -5.80 17.61 0.34
C ALA A 60 -6.73 17.87 1.54
N ASP A 61 -7.99 18.22 1.31
CA ASP A 61 -9.00 18.42 2.34
C ASP A 61 -9.81 17.15 2.66
N GLY A 62 -9.47 16.03 2.04
CA GLY A 62 -10.16 14.73 2.20
C GLY A 62 -11.33 14.51 1.24
N ARG A 63 -11.47 15.36 0.21
CA ARG A 63 -12.49 15.27 -0.84
C ARG A 63 -11.88 15.34 -2.23
N LEU A 64 -12.66 14.95 -3.23
CA LEU A 64 -12.38 15.16 -4.64
C LEU A 64 -13.41 16.17 -5.18
N ASP A 65 -12.97 17.41 -5.38
CA ASP A 65 -13.86 18.48 -5.84
C ASP A 65 -13.74 18.74 -7.35
N GLN A 66 -12.57 18.48 -7.93
CA GLN A 66 -12.27 18.77 -9.33
C GLN A 66 -12.16 17.51 -10.18
N LEU A 67 -11.60 16.42 -9.61
CA LEU A 67 -11.35 15.18 -10.34
C LEU A 67 -12.43 14.14 -10.04
N PRO A 68 -13.09 13.56 -11.08
CA PRO A 68 -13.93 12.37 -10.90
C PRO A 68 -13.10 11.21 -10.31
N LEU A 69 -13.70 10.40 -9.43
CA LEU A 69 -13.04 9.27 -8.78
C LEU A 69 -12.37 8.33 -9.80
N LEU A 70 -12.98 8.09 -10.95
CA LEU A 70 -12.41 7.25 -12.00
C LEU A 70 -11.05 7.77 -12.48
N GLU A 71 -10.97 9.06 -12.82
CA GLU A 71 -9.74 9.69 -13.31
C GLU A 71 -8.69 9.79 -12.21
N ALA A 72 -9.12 10.14 -11.00
CA ALA A 72 -8.27 10.17 -9.82
C ALA A 72 -7.65 8.79 -9.53
N ALA A 73 -8.44 7.71 -9.61
CA ALA A 73 -7.96 6.34 -9.39
C ALA A 73 -7.04 5.85 -10.52
N CYS A 74 -7.30 6.22 -11.77
CA CYS A 74 -6.36 5.98 -12.88
C CYS A 74 -5.02 6.66 -12.61
N THR A 75 -5.03 7.94 -12.24
CA THR A 75 -3.82 8.73 -11.92
C THR A 75 -3.06 8.12 -10.75
N ALA A 76 -3.75 7.77 -9.65
CA ALA A 76 -3.15 7.09 -8.50
C ALA A 76 -2.51 5.74 -8.88
N GLY A 77 -3.11 5.02 -9.84
CA GLY A 77 -2.57 3.79 -10.44
C GLY A 77 -1.39 4.02 -11.39
N GLY A 78 -1.01 5.29 -11.67
CA GLY A 78 0.10 5.62 -12.57
C GLY A 78 -0.31 5.83 -14.03
N ILE A 79 -1.62 5.91 -14.32
CA ILE A 79 -2.17 6.14 -15.66
C ILE A 79 -2.51 7.63 -15.75
N ALA A 80 -1.62 8.41 -16.37
CA ALA A 80 -1.79 9.86 -16.48
C ALA A 80 -1.71 10.38 -17.93
N ASP A 81 -1.60 9.49 -18.94
CA ASP A 81 -1.70 9.90 -20.34
C ASP A 81 -3.13 10.39 -20.63
N PRO A 82 -3.32 11.66 -21.03
CA PRO A 82 -4.65 12.21 -21.27
C PRO A 82 -5.44 11.45 -22.34
N ARG A 83 -4.78 10.81 -23.29
CA ARG A 83 -5.45 10.03 -24.35
C ARG A 83 -5.99 8.72 -23.79
N VAL A 84 -5.24 8.09 -22.89
CA VAL A 84 -5.66 6.86 -22.21
C VAL A 84 -6.81 7.18 -21.26
N LEU A 85 -6.69 8.23 -20.45
CA LEU A 85 -7.75 8.69 -19.53
C LEU A 85 -9.04 9.00 -20.30
N GLU A 86 -8.95 9.71 -21.41
CA GLU A 86 -10.11 10.01 -22.26
C GLU A 86 -10.74 8.74 -22.84
N THR A 87 -9.93 7.75 -23.20
CA THR A 87 -10.42 6.46 -23.68
C THR A 87 -11.17 5.70 -22.60
N TYR A 88 -10.64 5.67 -21.36
CA TYR A 88 -11.31 5.02 -20.22
C TYR A 88 -12.57 5.76 -19.81
N ARG A 89 -12.55 7.10 -19.83
CA ARG A 89 -13.74 7.91 -19.58
C ARG A 89 -14.86 7.58 -20.57
N ARG A 90 -14.57 7.55 -21.87
CA ARG A 90 -15.57 7.18 -22.90
C ARG A 90 -16.10 5.77 -22.73
N ARG A 91 -15.26 4.79 -22.39
CA ARG A 91 -15.71 3.43 -22.11
C ARG A 91 -16.61 3.38 -20.88
N PHE A 92 -16.26 4.08 -19.82
CA PHE A 92 -17.09 4.19 -18.63
C PHE A 92 -18.45 4.84 -18.94
N GLU A 93 -18.47 5.95 -19.69
CA GLU A 93 -19.74 6.59 -20.11
C GLU A 93 -20.59 5.66 -20.99
N HIS A 94 -19.96 4.83 -21.81
CA HIS A 94 -20.68 3.83 -22.56
C HIS A 94 -21.33 2.78 -21.63
N TRP A 95 -20.65 2.30 -20.59
CA TRP A 95 -21.23 1.39 -19.62
C TRP A 95 -22.41 2.02 -18.87
N VAL A 96 -22.29 3.28 -18.48
CA VAL A 96 -23.40 4.04 -17.86
C VAL A 96 -24.59 4.11 -18.78
N ALA A 97 -24.37 4.43 -20.06
CA ALA A 97 -25.44 4.52 -21.06
C ALA A 97 -26.12 3.14 -21.32
N GLU A 98 -25.32 2.05 -21.41
CA GLU A 98 -25.88 0.69 -21.52
C GLU A 98 -26.76 0.34 -20.32
N LEU A 99 -26.29 0.63 -19.10
CA LEU A 99 -27.08 0.40 -17.87
C LEU A 99 -28.36 1.22 -17.83
N GLN A 100 -28.32 2.48 -18.26
CA GLN A 100 -29.51 3.34 -18.34
C GLN A 100 -30.54 2.82 -19.35
N VAL A 101 -30.08 2.45 -20.54
CA VAL A 101 -30.96 1.95 -21.62
C VAL A 101 -31.53 0.57 -21.25
N SER A 102 -30.78 -0.25 -20.54
CA SER A 102 -31.27 -1.59 -20.11
C SER A 102 -32.47 -1.51 -19.17
N GLY A 103 -32.67 -0.39 -18.46
CA GLY A 103 -33.72 -0.23 -17.47
C GLY A 103 -33.61 -1.17 -16.25
N GLN A 104 -32.44 -1.84 -16.05
CA GLN A 104 -32.26 -2.82 -14.99
C GLN A 104 -31.93 -2.18 -13.63
N VAL A 105 -31.37 -0.95 -13.62
CA VAL A 105 -31.00 -0.25 -12.39
C VAL A 105 -32.20 0.50 -11.82
N VAL A 106 -33.20 -0.24 -11.38
CA VAL A 106 -34.48 0.26 -10.84
C VAL A 106 -34.85 -0.47 -9.54
N GLY A 107 -35.86 0.03 -8.83
CA GLY A 107 -36.32 -0.57 -7.57
C GLY A 107 -35.57 -0.06 -6.34
N SER A 108 -35.43 -0.91 -5.34
CA SER A 108 -34.71 -0.58 -4.10
C SER A 108 -33.22 -0.36 -4.32
N GLU A 109 -32.55 0.28 -3.35
CA GLU A 109 -31.08 0.45 -3.38
C GLU A 109 -30.37 -0.91 -3.51
N ARG A 110 -30.89 -1.98 -2.87
CA ARG A 110 -30.38 -3.34 -3.00
C ARG A 110 -30.53 -3.87 -4.44
N ASP A 111 -31.69 -3.64 -5.09
CA ASP A 111 -31.90 -4.10 -6.47
C ASP A 111 -30.98 -3.37 -7.44
N LYS A 112 -30.84 -2.07 -7.28
CA LYS A 112 -29.90 -1.26 -8.07
C LYS A 112 -28.46 -1.71 -7.89
N ALA A 113 -28.01 -1.94 -6.64
CA ALA A 113 -26.66 -2.42 -6.34
C ALA A 113 -26.40 -3.80 -6.96
N ARG A 114 -27.39 -4.70 -6.93
CA ARG A 114 -27.32 -6.01 -7.60
C ARG A 114 -27.16 -5.85 -9.10
N ALA A 115 -27.99 -5.07 -9.75
CA ALA A 115 -27.95 -4.87 -11.19
C ALA A 115 -26.59 -4.28 -11.64
N ILE A 116 -26.01 -3.35 -10.87
CA ILE A 116 -24.69 -2.78 -11.15
C ILE A 116 -23.60 -3.86 -10.98
N LEU A 117 -23.64 -4.69 -9.94
CA LEU A 117 -22.66 -5.74 -9.73
C LEU A 117 -22.71 -6.80 -10.84
N GLU A 118 -23.92 -7.25 -11.19
CA GLU A 118 -24.15 -8.20 -12.28
C GLU A 118 -23.65 -7.65 -13.61
N TYR A 119 -23.91 -6.37 -13.91
CA TYR A 119 -23.40 -5.71 -15.10
C TYR A 119 -21.85 -5.71 -15.11
N LEU A 120 -21.22 -5.30 -14.02
CA LEU A 120 -19.76 -5.30 -13.92
C LEU A 120 -19.17 -6.68 -14.25
N HIS A 121 -19.69 -7.75 -13.65
CA HIS A 121 -19.17 -9.09 -13.89
C HIS A 121 -19.54 -9.66 -15.27
N ASN A 122 -20.60 -9.20 -15.88
CA ASN A 122 -21.01 -9.68 -17.21
C ASN A 122 -20.33 -8.94 -18.36
N ARG A 123 -19.87 -7.69 -18.14
CA ARG A 123 -19.41 -6.80 -19.21
C ARG A 123 -17.99 -6.27 -19.03
N VAL A 124 -17.51 -6.16 -17.80
CA VAL A 124 -16.24 -5.49 -17.48
C VAL A 124 -15.24 -6.45 -16.82
N LEU A 125 -15.65 -7.11 -15.74
CA LEU A 125 -14.81 -7.98 -14.91
C LEU A 125 -14.86 -9.44 -15.40
N THR A 126 -14.66 -9.65 -16.71
CA THR A 126 -15.01 -10.90 -17.40
C THR A 126 -13.91 -11.96 -17.36
N ALA A 127 -12.66 -11.57 -17.10
CA ALA A 127 -11.51 -12.48 -17.11
C ALA A 127 -11.12 -13.02 -15.74
N GLY A 128 -11.85 -12.63 -14.67
CA GLY A 128 -11.72 -13.20 -13.34
C GLY A 128 -10.79 -12.42 -12.42
N PHE A 129 -10.77 -12.86 -11.16
CA PHE A 129 -9.95 -12.27 -10.09
C PHE A 129 -8.47 -12.61 -10.27
N VAL A 130 -7.62 -11.59 -10.24
CA VAL A 130 -6.16 -11.69 -10.26
C VAL A 130 -5.62 -10.74 -9.20
N GLU A 131 -4.93 -11.24 -8.19
CA GLU A 131 -4.46 -10.48 -7.03
C GLU A 131 -3.64 -9.24 -7.42
N THR A 132 -2.83 -9.35 -8.47
CA THR A 132 -1.97 -8.27 -8.98
C THR A 132 -2.67 -7.31 -9.94
N SER A 133 -3.98 -7.45 -10.17
CA SER A 133 -4.77 -6.51 -10.99
C SER A 133 -5.24 -5.30 -10.17
N THR A 134 -4.29 -4.58 -9.59
CA THR A 134 -4.50 -3.51 -8.61
C THR A 134 -4.91 -2.19 -9.24
N THR A 135 -4.57 -1.97 -10.51
CA THR A 135 -4.78 -0.72 -11.25
C THR A 135 -5.93 -0.83 -12.26
N LEU A 136 -6.55 0.31 -12.60
CA LEU A 136 -7.77 0.33 -13.42
C LEU A 136 -7.55 -0.03 -14.90
N ASP A 137 -6.33 0.02 -15.45
CA ASP A 137 -6.06 -0.50 -16.80
C ASP A 137 -6.45 -1.97 -16.93
N LYS A 138 -6.28 -2.77 -15.88
CA LYS A 138 -6.56 -4.21 -15.90
C LYS A 138 -8.02 -4.53 -16.21
N PRO A 139 -9.04 -4.00 -15.52
CA PRO A 139 -10.43 -4.21 -15.90
C PRO A 139 -10.80 -3.55 -17.22
N PHE A 140 -10.19 -2.41 -17.60
CA PHE A 140 -10.47 -1.77 -18.86
C PHE A 140 -9.89 -2.52 -20.06
N GLU A 141 -8.71 -3.09 -19.97
CA GLU A 141 -8.00 -3.68 -21.11
C GLU A 141 -8.13 -5.20 -21.17
N ALA A 142 -8.03 -5.87 -20.01
CA ALA A 142 -7.98 -7.32 -19.93
C ALA A 142 -9.21 -7.94 -19.25
N GLY A 143 -10.06 -7.17 -18.60
CA GLY A 143 -11.20 -7.69 -17.84
C GLY A 143 -10.80 -8.40 -16.55
N THR A 144 -9.51 -8.39 -16.18
CA THR A 144 -9.01 -8.89 -14.90
C THR A 144 -9.16 -7.82 -13.82
N PHE A 145 -9.30 -8.22 -12.57
CA PHE A 145 -9.53 -7.29 -11.46
C PHE A 145 -9.07 -7.89 -10.14
N ASN A 146 -8.90 -7.04 -9.15
CA ASN A 146 -8.78 -7.44 -7.75
C ASN A 146 -9.86 -6.78 -6.88
N CYS A 147 -9.75 -6.92 -5.56
CA CYS A 147 -10.73 -6.34 -4.64
C CYS A 147 -10.82 -4.81 -4.75
N ILE A 148 -9.69 -4.10 -4.94
CA ILE A 148 -9.71 -2.63 -4.95
C ILE A 148 -10.17 -2.07 -6.30
N SER A 149 -9.68 -2.61 -7.43
CA SER A 149 -10.12 -2.15 -8.76
C SER A 149 -11.62 -2.39 -8.98
N SER A 150 -12.17 -3.52 -8.47
CA SER A 150 -13.61 -3.79 -8.51
C SER A 150 -14.42 -2.87 -7.61
N VAL A 151 -13.94 -2.54 -6.39
CA VAL A 151 -14.61 -1.59 -5.48
C VAL A 151 -14.64 -0.20 -6.08
N VAL A 152 -13.55 0.28 -6.67
CA VAL A 152 -13.49 1.61 -7.31
C VAL A 152 -14.49 1.70 -8.46
N LEU A 153 -14.53 0.72 -9.36
CA LEU A 153 -15.49 0.71 -10.48
C LEU A 153 -16.94 0.63 -10.00
N PHE A 154 -17.21 -0.22 -9.00
CA PHE A 154 -18.53 -0.31 -8.40
C PHE A 154 -18.95 1.03 -7.78
N ARG A 155 -18.04 1.70 -7.04
CA ARG A 155 -18.28 3.01 -6.43
C ARG A 155 -18.57 4.09 -7.49
N CYS A 156 -17.80 4.11 -8.59
CA CYS A 156 -18.02 5.04 -9.70
C CYS A 156 -19.40 4.84 -10.35
N LEU A 157 -19.81 3.58 -10.58
CA LEU A 157 -21.13 3.29 -11.15
C LEU A 157 -22.27 3.62 -10.17
N THR A 158 -22.14 3.23 -8.89
CA THR A 158 -23.18 3.52 -7.90
C THR A 158 -23.46 5.01 -7.76
N GLU A 159 -22.43 5.86 -7.85
CA GLU A 159 -22.57 7.31 -7.87
C GLU A 159 -23.43 7.81 -9.04
N ARG A 160 -23.21 7.28 -10.24
CA ARG A 160 -23.96 7.65 -11.46
C ARG A 160 -25.44 7.30 -11.39
N PHE A 161 -25.79 6.31 -10.54
CA PHE A 161 -27.18 5.88 -10.31
C PHE A 161 -27.77 6.36 -8.97
N GLY A 162 -27.11 7.32 -8.33
CA GLY A 162 -27.59 7.95 -7.10
C GLY A 162 -27.61 7.06 -5.88
N LEU A 163 -26.76 6.02 -5.84
CA LEU A 163 -26.59 5.15 -4.67
C LEU A 163 -25.48 5.68 -3.77
N ALA A 164 -25.75 5.81 -2.49
CA ALA A 164 -24.74 6.13 -1.48
C ALA A 164 -23.94 4.86 -1.16
N ALA A 165 -22.74 4.75 -1.72
CA ALA A 165 -21.83 3.64 -1.48
C ALA A 165 -20.45 4.13 -1.00
N TYR A 166 -19.70 3.25 -0.32
CA TYR A 166 -18.33 3.51 0.12
C TYR A 166 -17.54 2.21 0.18
N GLY A 167 -16.22 2.31 0.14
CA GLY A 167 -15.33 1.18 0.35
C GLY A 167 -15.17 0.81 1.81
N VAL A 168 -14.88 -0.44 2.08
CA VAL A 168 -14.44 -0.94 3.38
C VAL A 168 -13.18 -1.76 3.18
N GLU A 169 -12.15 -1.45 3.94
CA GLU A 169 -10.88 -2.17 3.98
C GLU A 169 -10.81 -3.04 5.23
N THR A 170 -10.32 -4.25 5.06
CA THR A 170 -9.94 -5.19 6.11
C THR A 170 -8.54 -5.72 5.80
N PRO A 171 -7.82 -6.35 6.75
CA PRO A 171 -6.52 -6.94 6.44
C PRO A 171 -6.59 -7.89 5.24
N GLY A 172 -5.90 -7.53 4.15
CA GLY A 172 -5.81 -8.31 2.92
C GLY A 172 -7.06 -8.36 2.04
N HIS A 173 -8.09 -7.51 2.28
CA HIS A 173 -9.27 -7.47 1.43
C HIS A 173 -9.97 -6.11 1.47
N ALA A 174 -10.74 -5.81 0.40
CA ALA A 174 -11.63 -4.66 0.34
C ALA A 174 -12.97 -5.07 -0.30
N TYR A 175 -14.05 -4.45 0.14
CA TYR A 175 -15.41 -4.64 -0.37
C TYR A 175 -16.18 -3.32 -0.34
N ALA A 176 -17.36 -3.27 -0.93
CA ALA A 176 -18.23 -2.10 -0.90
C ALA A 176 -19.36 -2.26 0.13
N MET A 177 -19.80 -1.13 0.66
CA MET A 177 -21.05 -1.01 1.42
C MET A 177 -21.97 -0.06 0.69
N VAL A 178 -23.25 -0.39 0.61
CA VAL A 178 -24.30 0.48 0.06
C VAL A 178 -25.28 0.83 1.16
N GLN A 179 -25.57 2.11 1.33
CA GLN A 179 -26.61 2.58 2.24
C GLN A 179 -27.98 2.32 1.62
N THR A 180 -28.85 1.69 2.39
CA THR A 180 -30.25 1.47 2.00
C THR A 180 -31.20 2.01 3.06
N ALA A 181 -32.46 2.16 2.71
CA ALA A 181 -33.50 2.56 3.67
C ALA A 181 -33.63 1.58 4.86
N ALA A 182 -33.28 0.29 4.65
CA ALA A 182 -33.29 -0.75 5.69
C ALA A 182 -31.98 -0.87 6.46
N GLY A 183 -30.98 -0.03 6.16
CA GLY A 183 -29.64 -0.06 6.72
C GLY A 183 -28.57 -0.44 5.68
N PRO A 184 -27.28 -0.40 6.06
CA PRO A 184 -26.19 -0.68 5.13
C PRO A 184 -26.14 -2.17 4.76
N ILE A 185 -25.85 -2.45 3.48
CA ILE A 185 -25.64 -3.81 2.98
C ILE A 185 -24.20 -3.98 2.48
N VAL A 186 -23.63 -5.16 2.72
CA VAL A 186 -22.32 -5.57 2.19
C VAL A 186 -22.47 -5.96 0.72
N VAL A 187 -21.51 -5.52 -0.11
CA VAL A 187 -21.38 -5.93 -1.50
C VAL A 187 -19.93 -6.39 -1.75
N GLN A 188 -19.76 -7.72 -1.84
CA GLN A 188 -18.46 -8.29 -2.21
C GLN A 188 -18.27 -8.16 -3.71
N THR A 189 -17.61 -7.07 -4.12
CA THR A 189 -17.47 -6.71 -5.53
C THR A 189 -16.62 -7.69 -6.33
N THR A 190 -15.86 -8.55 -5.67
CA THR A 190 -15.11 -9.65 -6.28
C THR A 190 -15.95 -10.88 -6.59
N CYS A 191 -17.14 -10.99 -6.00
CA CYS A 191 -17.99 -12.17 -6.10
C CYS A 191 -19.20 -11.90 -7.00
N ARG A 192 -19.23 -12.53 -8.17
CA ARG A 192 -20.30 -12.39 -9.16
C ARG A 192 -21.69 -12.68 -8.58
N ASP A 193 -21.78 -13.79 -7.84
CA ASP A 193 -23.06 -14.31 -7.33
C ASP A 193 -23.35 -13.86 -5.89
N TRP A 194 -22.74 -12.73 -5.45
CA TRP A 194 -22.86 -12.25 -4.08
C TRP A 194 -24.28 -12.10 -3.60
N PHE A 195 -25.15 -11.49 -4.40
CA PHE A 195 -26.55 -11.25 -3.99
C PHE A 195 -27.41 -12.51 -3.94
N ALA A 196 -27.00 -13.60 -4.58
CA ALA A 196 -27.63 -14.90 -4.45
C ALA A 196 -27.19 -15.63 -3.18
N ALA A 197 -25.98 -15.38 -2.72
CA ALA A 197 -25.41 -15.95 -1.49
C ALA A 197 -25.79 -15.15 -0.22
N ALA A 198 -26.05 -13.85 -0.38
CA ALA A 198 -26.20 -12.91 0.73
C ALA A 198 -27.38 -13.25 1.66
N GLY A 199 -27.03 -13.43 2.94
CA GLY A 199 -27.95 -13.85 4.01
C GLY A 199 -27.73 -15.28 4.51
N ASP A 200 -26.86 -16.05 3.82
CA ASP A 200 -26.38 -17.36 4.28
C ASP A 200 -24.87 -17.30 4.54
N ALA A 201 -24.48 -17.23 5.80
CA ALA A 201 -23.09 -17.01 6.21
C ALA A 201 -22.12 -18.12 5.73
N ASP A 202 -22.58 -19.35 5.54
CA ASP A 202 -21.75 -20.45 5.08
C ASP A 202 -21.55 -20.39 3.56
N VAL A 203 -22.61 -20.02 2.83
CA VAL A 203 -22.54 -19.79 1.38
C VAL A 203 -21.66 -18.56 1.08
N GLU A 204 -21.85 -17.45 1.78
CA GLU A 204 -21.02 -16.26 1.67
C GLU A 204 -19.55 -16.57 1.91
N ARG A 205 -19.23 -17.31 2.97
CA ARG A 205 -17.86 -17.71 3.31
C ARG A 205 -17.26 -18.64 2.26
N SER A 206 -18.07 -19.59 1.75
CA SER A 206 -17.63 -20.50 0.69
C SER A 206 -17.30 -19.73 -0.60
N LEU A 207 -18.17 -18.81 -0.99
CA LEU A 207 -18.00 -17.98 -2.19
C LEU A 207 -16.73 -17.10 -2.09
N LEU A 208 -16.51 -16.48 -0.93
CA LEU A 208 -15.28 -15.70 -0.68
C LEU A 208 -14.02 -16.57 -0.75
N ARG A 209 -14.02 -17.77 -0.16
CA ARG A 209 -12.88 -18.70 -0.23
C ARG A 209 -12.53 -19.08 -1.66
N GLN A 210 -13.54 -19.32 -2.50
CA GLN A 210 -13.34 -19.68 -3.90
C GLN A 210 -12.76 -18.51 -4.71
N THR A 211 -13.16 -17.27 -4.40
CA THR A 211 -12.80 -16.11 -5.19
C THR A 211 -11.45 -15.53 -4.77
N ILE A 212 -11.22 -15.34 -3.46
CA ILE A 212 -10.06 -14.60 -2.93
C ILE A 212 -9.17 -15.42 -1.99
N GLY A 213 -9.44 -16.72 -1.86
CA GLY A 213 -8.66 -17.65 -1.06
C GLY A 213 -9.00 -17.69 0.44
N GLN A 214 -8.44 -18.71 1.11
CA GLN A 214 -8.76 -19.05 2.50
C GLN A 214 -8.46 -17.91 3.49
N ALA A 215 -7.31 -17.25 3.33
CA ALA A 215 -6.89 -16.17 4.23
C ALA A 215 -7.83 -14.96 4.20
N ALA A 216 -8.49 -14.72 3.07
CA ALA A 216 -9.45 -13.64 2.90
C ALA A 216 -10.84 -13.95 3.46
N ALA A 217 -11.16 -15.22 3.68
CA ALA A 217 -12.51 -15.66 4.08
C ALA A 217 -12.76 -15.66 5.59
N ASP A 218 -11.74 -15.45 6.42
CA ASP A 218 -11.96 -15.34 7.88
C ASP A 218 -12.52 -13.97 8.23
N THR A 219 -13.83 -13.84 8.08
CA THR A 219 -14.56 -12.58 8.23
C THR A 219 -14.73 -12.14 9.68
N SER A 220 -14.67 -13.04 10.66
CA SER A 220 -14.89 -12.70 12.06
C SER A 220 -13.71 -11.90 12.67
N ALA A 221 -12.48 -12.30 12.38
CA ALA A 221 -11.29 -11.55 12.80
C ALA A 221 -11.15 -10.20 12.06
N ARG A 222 -11.72 -10.09 10.87
CA ARG A 222 -11.60 -8.90 10.00
C ARG A 222 -12.63 -7.82 10.29
N ALA A 223 -13.83 -8.22 10.72
CA ALA A 223 -14.89 -7.25 11.06
C ALA A 223 -14.45 -6.30 12.18
N ALA A 224 -13.65 -6.77 13.13
CA ALA A 224 -13.13 -5.96 14.23
C ALA A 224 -12.11 -4.88 13.79
N THR A 225 -11.49 -5.05 12.61
CA THR A 225 -10.49 -4.13 12.05
C THR A 225 -10.97 -3.46 10.76
N ALA A 226 -12.25 -3.59 10.43
CA ALA A 226 -12.84 -3.00 9.25
C ALA A 226 -12.79 -1.47 9.30
N ARG A 227 -12.26 -0.86 8.27
CA ARG A 227 -12.12 0.59 8.13
C ARG A 227 -12.94 1.10 6.96
N ARG A 228 -13.83 2.05 7.22
CA ARG A 228 -14.56 2.75 6.16
C ARG A 228 -13.59 3.63 5.37
N LEU A 229 -13.69 3.57 4.04
CA LEU A 229 -12.92 4.39 3.10
C LEU A 229 -13.81 5.44 2.44
N SER A 230 -13.40 6.70 2.49
CA SER A 230 -13.88 7.73 1.57
C SER A 230 -13.31 7.50 0.17
N ASP A 231 -13.72 8.29 -0.81
CA ASP A 231 -13.13 8.24 -2.16
C ASP A 231 -11.62 8.53 -2.11
N VAL A 232 -11.18 9.51 -1.29
CA VAL A 232 -9.75 9.77 -1.03
C VAL A 232 -9.07 8.59 -0.33
N GLY A 233 -9.75 7.92 0.60
CA GLY A 233 -9.26 6.70 1.23
C GLY A 233 -9.08 5.55 0.24
N LEU A 234 -9.97 5.40 -0.74
CA LEU A 234 -9.81 4.42 -1.84
C LEU A 234 -8.58 4.73 -2.68
N LEU A 235 -8.30 6.01 -2.97
CA LEU A 235 -7.09 6.41 -3.69
C LEU A 235 -5.81 6.08 -2.91
N ALA A 236 -5.81 6.24 -1.58
CA ALA A 236 -4.69 5.83 -0.75
C ALA A 236 -4.41 4.34 -0.87
N VAL A 237 -5.46 3.51 -0.96
CA VAL A 237 -5.32 2.05 -1.19
C VAL A 237 -4.77 1.77 -2.60
N VAL A 238 -5.22 2.46 -3.63
CA VAL A 238 -4.66 2.33 -5.00
C VAL A 238 -3.18 2.68 -5.01
N TYR A 239 -2.77 3.76 -4.37
CA TYR A 239 -1.37 4.18 -4.29
C TYR A 239 -0.49 3.15 -3.58
N TYR A 240 -0.87 2.62 -2.41
CA TYR A 240 0.00 1.67 -1.73
C TYR A 240 0.06 0.31 -2.45
N ASN A 241 -1.02 -0.13 -3.13
CA ASN A 241 -0.99 -1.32 -3.97
C ASN A 241 -0.02 -1.13 -5.15
N ARG A 242 -0.08 0.02 -5.84
CA ARG A 242 0.94 0.39 -6.84
C ARG A 242 2.34 0.37 -6.25
N GLY A 243 2.50 0.81 -4.99
CA GLY A 243 3.77 0.74 -4.26
C GLY A 243 4.28 -0.69 -4.10
N VAL A 244 3.40 -1.68 -3.88
CA VAL A 244 3.75 -3.11 -3.83
C VAL A 244 4.20 -3.60 -5.21
N ASP A 245 3.43 -3.31 -6.27
CA ASP A 245 3.78 -3.71 -7.64
C ASP A 245 5.14 -3.14 -8.07
N LEU A 246 5.41 -1.88 -7.72
CA LEU A 246 6.69 -1.21 -8.00
C LEU A 246 7.85 -1.85 -7.22
N LEU A 247 7.61 -2.23 -5.96
CA LEU A 247 8.61 -2.91 -5.13
C LEU A 247 8.95 -4.29 -5.69
N GLU A 248 7.95 -5.06 -6.13
CA GLU A 248 8.16 -6.34 -6.80
C GLU A 248 8.92 -6.21 -8.13
N ALA A 249 8.74 -5.09 -8.82
CA ALA A 249 9.47 -4.74 -10.04
C ALA A 249 10.90 -4.19 -9.77
N GLY A 250 11.35 -4.09 -8.51
CA GLY A 250 12.65 -3.53 -8.15
C GLY A 250 12.73 -2.00 -8.30
N ARG A 251 11.61 -1.32 -8.48
CA ARG A 251 11.53 0.15 -8.61
C ARG A 251 11.33 0.80 -7.25
N HIS A 252 12.33 0.69 -6.40
CA HIS A 252 12.25 1.05 -4.97
C HIS A 252 11.93 2.52 -4.73
N ASP A 253 12.55 3.42 -5.49
CA ASP A 253 12.31 4.86 -5.42
C ASP A 253 10.86 5.23 -5.73
N ALA A 254 10.30 4.64 -6.79
CA ALA A 254 8.91 4.82 -7.18
C ALA A 254 7.94 4.17 -6.17
N ALA A 255 8.31 3.01 -5.59
CA ALA A 255 7.55 2.37 -4.52
C ALA A 255 7.47 3.25 -3.26
N ILE A 256 8.58 3.87 -2.87
CA ILE A 256 8.63 4.85 -1.78
C ILE A 256 7.70 6.03 -2.08
N ALA A 257 7.79 6.62 -3.29
CA ALA A 257 6.96 7.76 -3.69
C ALA A 257 5.46 7.43 -3.67
N ALA A 258 5.07 6.24 -4.16
CA ALA A 258 3.68 5.79 -4.14
C ALA A 258 3.14 5.62 -2.71
N ASN A 259 3.91 5.00 -1.81
CA ASN A 259 3.49 4.85 -0.41
C ASN A 259 3.45 6.20 0.33
N GLN A 260 4.33 7.14 -0.01
CA GLN A 260 4.26 8.51 0.52
C GLN A 260 3.01 9.25 0.02
N ALA A 261 2.62 9.06 -1.25
CA ALA A 261 1.37 9.61 -1.77
C ALA A 261 0.15 9.02 -1.03
N ALA A 262 0.16 7.71 -0.78
CA ALA A 262 -0.88 7.07 0.06
C ALA A 262 -0.96 7.69 1.47
N LEU A 263 0.17 7.95 2.11
CA LEU A 263 0.24 8.57 3.44
C LEU A 263 -0.15 10.06 3.44
N LYS A 264 0.02 10.78 2.32
CA LYS A 264 -0.51 12.15 2.17
C LYS A 264 -2.04 12.16 2.15
N LEU A 265 -2.66 11.16 1.52
CA LEU A 265 -4.10 11.01 1.45
C LEU A 265 -4.71 10.44 2.75
N ASP A 266 -3.95 9.60 3.44
CA ASP A 266 -4.38 8.92 4.67
C ASP A 266 -3.17 8.70 5.59
N ALA A 267 -2.86 9.68 6.41
CA ALA A 267 -1.70 9.67 7.32
C ALA A 267 -1.77 8.53 8.36
N ALA A 268 -2.96 8.00 8.64
CA ALA A 268 -3.17 6.89 9.57
C ALA A 268 -3.05 5.51 8.90
N ASN A 269 -2.74 5.44 7.60
CA ASN A 269 -2.66 4.19 6.87
C ASN A 269 -1.42 3.37 7.28
N THR A 270 -1.66 2.36 8.14
CA THR A 270 -0.59 1.49 8.65
C THR A 270 0.02 0.60 7.56
N THR A 271 -0.77 0.18 6.56
CA THR A 271 -0.30 -0.63 5.44
C THR A 271 0.66 0.16 4.55
N ALA A 272 0.29 1.39 4.17
CA ALA A 272 1.16 2.26 3.39
C ALA A 272 2.47 2.58 4.13
N ARG A 273 2.39 2.81 5.46
CA ARG A 273 3.58 3.01 6.31
C ARG A 273 4.48 1.79 6.33
N ALA A 274 3.93 0.59 6.51
CA ALA A 274 4.70 -0.65 6.51
C ALA A 274 5.37 -0.90 5.15
N ASN A 275 4.64 -0.68 4.05
CA ASN A 275 5.17 -0.81 2.70
C ASN A 275 6.29 0.20 2.40
N LEU A 276 6.15 1.44 2.90
CA LEU A 276 7.20 2.46 2.81
C LEU A 276 8.49 2.00 3.49
N LEU A 277 8.39 1.53 4.74
CA LEU A 277 9.55 1.04 5.50
C LEU A 277 10.19 -0.19 4.84
N ALA A 278 9.37 -1.11 4.33
CA ALA A 278 9.85 -2.27 3.58
C ALA A 278 10.58 -1.87 2.28
N ALA A 279 10.07 -0.87 1.55
CA ALA A 279 10.71 -0.39 0.34
C ALA A 279 12.09 0.24 0.62
N VAL A 280 12.18 1.06 1.67
CA VAL A 280 13.45 1.65 2.13
C VAL A 280 14.44 0.56 2.56
N ASN A 281 13.98 -0.42 3.32
CA ASN A 281 14.77 -1.55 3.78
C ASN A 281 15.33 -2.37 2.61
N ASN A 282 14.47 -2.79 1.69
CA ASN A 282 14.86 -3.62 0.56
C ASN A 282 15.82 -2.90 -0.38
N TRP A 283 15.59 -1.61 -0.61
CA TRP A 283 16.51 -0.80 -1.42
C TRP A 283 17.89 -0.68 -0.75
N SER A 284 17.94 -0.48 0.56
CA SER A 284 19.22 -0.41 1.29
C SER A 284 20.02 -1.71 1.18
N LEU A 285 19.34 -2.86 1.23
CA LEU A 285 19.96 -4.18 1.07
C LEU A 285 20.47 -4.40 -0.37
N GLU A 286 19.72 -3.95 -1.37
CA GLU A 286 20.17 -4.01 -2.77
C GLU A 286 21.41 -3.15 -2.99
N LEU A 287 21.38 -1.88 -2.57
CA LEU A 287 22.54 -0.96 -2.62
C LEU A 287 23.77 -1.55 -1.91
N SER A 288 23.58 -2.22 -0.77
CA SER A 288 24.65 -2.90 -0.06
C SER A 288 25.25 -4.06 -0.86
N ARG A 289 24.42 -4.89 -1.48
CA ARG A 289 24.88 -6.01 -2.33
C ARG A 289 25.67 -5.51 -3.55
N ASP A 290 25.26 -4.37 -4.10
CA ASP A 290 25.92 -3.72 -5.24
C ASP A 290 27.19 -2.94 -4.85
N GLY A 291 27.59 -2.99 -3.57
CA GLY A 291 28.76 -2.25 -3.06
C GLY A 291 28.54 -0.75 -2.91
N GLN A 292 27.33 -0.27 -3.08
CA GLN A 292 26.96 1.15 -2.97
C GLN A 292 26.74 1.56 -1.49
N TYR A 293 27.68 1.21 -0.63
CA TYR A 293 27.58 1.39 0.83
C TYR A 293 27.23 2.82 1.27
N PRO A 294 27.81 3.90 0.67
CA PRO A 294 27.45 5.25 1.09
C PRO A 294 25.97 5.60 0.84
N GLN A 295 25.37 5.06 -0.24
CA GLN A 295 23.95 5.28 -0.53
C GLN A 295 23.09 4.46 0.44
N ALA A 296 23.42 3.19 0.68
CA ALA A 296 22.74 2.33 1.64
C ALA A 296 22.71 2.94 3.04
N LEU A 297 23.86 3.43 3.53
CA LEU A 297 23.97 4.11 4.83
C LEU A 297 23.06 5.34 4.90
N ARG A 298 23.14 6.24 3.91
CA ARG A 298 22.28 7.44 3.89
C ARG A 298 20.79 7.08 3.89
N LEU A 299 20.42 6.06 3.13
CA LEU A 299 19.01 5.64 3.04
C LEU A 299 18.50 5.10 4.39
N LEU A 300 19.27 4.25 5.05
CA LEU A 300 18.94 3.71 6.38
C LEU A 300 18.91 4.79 7.46
N GLU A 301 19.88 5.71 7.45
CA GLU A 301 19.90 6.82 8.40
C GLU A 301 18.71 7.76 8.22
N THR A 302 18.35 8.03 6.97
CA THR A 302 17.12 8.77 6.65
C THR A 302 15.88 8.00 7.10
N GLY A 303 15.87 6.68 6.91
CA GLY A 303 14.80 5.81 7.42
C GLY A 303 14.64 5.91 8.93
N LEU A 304 15.75 5.95 9.69
CA LEU A 304 15.71 6.13 11.15
C LEU A 304 15.31 7.54 11.60
N GLN A 305 15.49 8.57 10.78
CA GLN A 305 14.91 9.89 11.07
C GLN A 305 13.38 9.87 10.95
N TYR A 306 12.87 9.08 9.99
CA TYR A 306 11.44 8.89 9.78
C TYR A 306 10.80 7.93 10.81
N ALA A 307 11.45 6.80 11.09
CA ALA A 307 11.01 5.75 12.01
C ALA A 307 12.17 5.34 12.96
N PRO A 308 12.40 6.11 14.05
CA PRO A 308 13.55 5.91 14.91
C PRO A 308 13.59 4.56 15.65
N ASP A 309 12.46 3.90 15.78
CA ASP A 309 12.27 2.63 16.48
C ASP A 309 12.12 1.43 15.55
N TYR A 310 12.34 1.60 14.23
CA TYR A 310 12.22 0.51 13.28
C TYR A 310 13.48 -0.39 13.30
N GLU A 311 13.34 -1.55 13.92
CA GLU A 311 14.46 -2.44 14.27
C GLU A 311 15.30 -2.86 13.07
N LEU A 312 14.67 -3.19 11.92
CA LEU A 312 15.39 -3.63 10.73
C LEU A 312 16.37 -2.57 10.18
N PHE A 313 16.08 -1.28 10.35
CA PHE A 313 17.03 -0.25 9.93
C PHE A 313 18.26 -0.22 10.85
N HIS A 314 18.07 -0.42 12.16
CA HIS A 314 19.19 -0.53 13.10
C HIS A 314 20.02 -1.77 12.82
N GLU A 315 19.39 -2.93 12.61
CA GLU A 315 20.08 -4.18 12.29
C GLU A 315 20.92 -4.06 11.01
N ASN A 316 20.32 -3.50 9.96
CA ASN A 316 21.02 -3.32 8.69
C ASN A 316 22.16 -2.32 8.78
N LEU A 317 22.03 -1.25 9.57
CA LEU A 317 23.15 -0.32 9.82
C LEU A 317 24.30 -1.02 10.57
N VAL A 318 24.01 -1.79 11.60
CA VAL A 318 25.00 -2.57 12.33
C VAL A 318 25.71 -3.53 11.36
N ALA A 319 24.97 -4.33 10.60
CA ALA A 319 25.53 -5.29 9.65
C ALA A 319 26.38 -4.60 8.57
N LEU A 320 25.96 -3.44 8.09
CA LEU A 320 26.67 -2.70 7.06
C LEU A 320 28.01 -2.14 7.58
N HIS A 321 28.06 -1.60 8.81
CA HIS A 321 29.32 -1.17 9.42
C HIS A 321 30.23 -2.34 9.73
N GLN A 322 29.71 -3.47 10.24
CA GLN A 322 30.50 -4.70 10.45
C GLN A 322 31.13 -5.20 9.13
N GLN A 323 30.38 -5.21 8.04
CA GLN A 323 30.89 -5.58 6.71
C GLN A 323 32.02 -4.66 6.24
N ARG A 324 31.88 -3.35 6.45
CA ARG A 324 32.92 -2.37 6.10
C ARG A 324 34.17 -2.50 6.97
N ILE A 325 34.03 -2.78 8.26
CA ILE A 325 35.15 -3.07 9.15
C ILE A 325 35.89 -4.34 8.70
N ALA A 326 35.15 -5.41 8.35
CA ALA A 326 35.74 -6.66 7.87
C ALA A 326 36.48 -6.51 6.54
N GLY A 327 36.05 -5.59 5.68
CA GLY A 327 36.66 -5.29 4.39
C GLY A 327 37.80 -4.27 4.42
N ALA A 328 38.06 -3.63 5.55
CA ALA A 328 39.12 -2.63 5.68
C ALA A 328 40.52 -3.28 5.63
N ALA A 329 41.43 -2.72 4.87
CA ALA A 329 42.79 -3.24 4.72
C ALA A 329 43.66 -2.94 5.95
N THR A 330 43.36 -1.90 6.70
CA THR A 330 44.12 -1.47 7.87
C THR A 330 43.22 -1.09 9.05
N VAL A 331 43.76 -1.12 10.26
CA VAL A 331 43.07 -0.69 11.48
C VAL A 331 42.65 0.79 11.40
N ASP A 332 43.48 1.64 10.78
CA ASP A 332 43.18 3.07 10.63
C ASP A 332 42.01 3.33 9.70
N GLU A 333 41.88 2.54 8.62
CA GLU A 333 40.70 2.57 7.73
C GLU A 333 39.44 2.07 8.42
N ALA A 334 39.53 1.06 9.32
CA ALA A 334 38.41 0.52 10.07
C ALA A 334 37.93 1.47 11.19
N ARG A 335 38.77 2.33 11.73
CA ARG A 335 38.51 3.14 12.93
C ARG A 335 37.24 4.01 12.84
N PRO A 336 36.96 4.74 11.76
CA PRO A 336 35.70 5.50 11.61
C PRO A 336 34.46 4.60 11.66
N GLU A 337 34.53 3.43 11.01
CA GLU A 337 33.41 2.48 10.98
C GLU A 337 33.16 1.84 12.35
N VAL A 338 34.21 1.55 13.13
CA VAL A 338 34.09 1.08 14.51
C VAL A 338 33.40 2.12 15.40
N GLN A 339 33.73 3.40 15.23
CA GLN A 339 33.06 4.48 15.96
C GLN A 339 31.57 4.60 15.54
N SER A 340 31.28 4.48 14.24
CA SER A 340 29.92 4.49 13.73
C SER A 340 29.11 3.31 14.23
N LEU A 341 29.69 2.11 14.26
CA LEU A 341 29.07 0.89 14.80
C LEU A 341 28.67 1.08 16.28
N ARG A 342 29.57 1.64 17.10
CA ARG A 342 29.26 1.96 18.52
C ARG A 342 28.07 2.94 18.60
N SER A 343 28.06 3.96 17.75
CA SER A 343 26.97 4.95 17.71
C SER A 343 25.65 4.33 17.28
N CYS A 344 25.65 3.35 16.35
CA CYS A 344 24.46 2.62 15.94
C CYS A 344 23.86 1.84 17.10
N TYR A 345 24.64 1.06 17.83
CA TYR A 345 24.17 0.34 19.02
C TYR A 345 23.62 1.26 20.09
N ALA A 346 24.32 2.35 20.42
CA ALA A 346 23.87 3.32 21.41
C ALA A 346 22.56 4.02 21.02
N ARG A 347 22.37 4.32 19.74
CA ARG A 347 21.14 4.91 19.19
C ARG A 347 19.99 3.90 19.27
N TRP A 348 20.23 2.64 18.92
CA TRP A 348 19.24 1.58 18.96
C TRP A 348 18.76 1.30 20.39
N SER A 349 19.69 1.08 21.34
CA SER A 349 19.34 0.92 22.77
C SER A 349 18.52 2.10 23.29
N ARG A 350 18.92 3.34 22.96
CA ARG A 350 18.18 4.55 23.37
C ARG A 350 16.77 4.61 22.76
N ALA A 351 16.59 4.22 21.49
CA ALA A 351 15.29 4.21 20.85
C ALA A 351 14.33 3.23 21.54
N LEU A 352 14.82 2.04 21.88
CA LEU A 352 14.07 1.03 22.64
C LEU A 352 13.72 1.50 24.06
N ALA A 353 14.69 2.08 24.78
CA ALA A 353 14.48 2.62 26.12
C ALA A 353 13.45 3.76 26.12
N THR A 354 13.47 4.64 25.11
CA THR A 354 12.51 5.76 24.98
C THR A 354 11.08 5.25 24.75
N ARG A 355 10.92 4.09 24.07
CA ARG A 355 9.65 3.39 23.89
C ARG A 355 9.18 2.65 25.16
N GLY A 356 10.01 2.58 26.18
CA GLY A 356 9.73 1.85 27.43
C GLY A 356 10.19 0.39 27.42
N ASP A 357 10.80 -0.08 26.34
CA ASP A 357 11.30 -1.45 26.22
C ASP A 357 12.74 -1.59 26.77
N GLN A 358 12.85 -1.54 28.10
CA GLN A 358 14.12 -1.64 28.80
C GLN A 358 14.80 -3.00 28.63
N ALA A 359 14.03 -4.08 28.48
CA ALA A 359 14.58 -5.43 28.32
C ALA A 359 15.30 -5.57 26.98
N SER A 360 14.68 -5.13 25.89
CA SER A 360 15.30 -5.12 24.57
C SER A 360 16.47 -4.14 24.51
N ALA A 361 16.39 -2.98 25.15
CA ALA A 361 17.49 -2.02 25.24
C ALA A 361 18.73 -2.66 25.90
N ALA A 362 18.56 -3.35 27.04
CA ALA A 362 19.65 -4.07 27.73
C ALA A 362 20.23 -5.20 26.85
N THR A 363 19.39 -5.88 26.07
CA THR A 363 19.84 -6.90 25.11
C THR A 363 20.75 -6.30 24.05
N ILE A 364 20.42 -5.13 23.50
CA ILE A 364 21.24 -4.43 22.50
C ILE A 364 22.56 -3.95 23.13
N GLU A 365 22.57 -3.47 24.37
CA GLU A 365 23.80 -3.12 25.08
C GLU A 365 24.72 -4.32 25.31
N HIS A 366 24.14 -5.46 25.69
CA HIS A 366 24.89 -6.72 25.82
C HIS A 366 25.44 -7.19 24.47
N ARG A 367 24.65 -7.06 23.37
CA ARG A 367 25.13 -7.38 22.01
C ARG A 367 26.30 -6.47 21.62
N ALA A 368 26.22 -5.19 21.89
CA ALA A 368 27.32 -4.24 21.65
C ALA A 368 28.58 -4.60 22.44
N ALA A 369 28.44 -4.93 23.72
CA ALA A 369 29.56 -5.32 24.58
C ALA A 369 30.28 -6.60 24.13
N ASN A 370 29.57 -7.49 23.43
CA ASN A 370 30.10 -8.76 22.92
C ASN A 370 30.39 -8.76 21.41
N ASP A 371 30.23 -7.62 20.74
CA ASP A 371 30.51 -7.52 19.29
C ASP A 371 32.02 -7.61 19.04
N PRO A 372 32.52 -8.61 18.28
CA PRO A 372 33.93 -8.82 18.03
C PRO A 372 34.59 -7.65 17.32
N PHE A 373 33.84 -6.86 16.55
CA PHE A 373 34.35 -5.67 15.87
C PHE A 373 34.54 -4.46 16.79
N LEU A 374 33.93 -4.49 18.00
CA LEU A 374 34.06 -3.46 19.03
C LEU A 374 35.07 -3.82 20.13
N GLN A 375 35.46 -5.11 20.25
CA GLN A 375 36.36 -5.58 21.30
C GLN A 375 37.87 -5.41 20.98
N GLY A 376 38.20 -4.72 19.93
CA GLY A 376 39.54 -4.29 19.59
C GLY A 376 40.31 -5.35 18.76
N ARG A 377 40.48 -5.06 17.51
CA ARG A 377 41.71 -5.40 16.79
C ARG A 377 42.67 -4.19 16.79
#